data_f6993f04fc13bd776ab5ec5d91d90f95
#
_entry.id   f6993f04fc13bd776ab5ec5d91d90f95
#
_cell.length_a   1.000
_cell.length_b   1.000
_cell.length_c   1.000
_cell.angle_alpha   90.00
_cell.angle_beta   90.00
_cell.angle_gamma   90.00
#
_symmetry.space_group_name_H-M   'P 1'
#
loop_
_entity.id
_entity.type
_entity.pdbx_description
1 polymer ?
#
loop_
_entity_poly.entity_id
_entity_poly.type
_entity_poly.pdbx_seq_one_letter_code
_entity_poly.pdbx_strand_id
1 'polypeptide(L)'
;MKILSIDLDFISAPAINDFYKNGMNKEIPDVQPVVQWKQLQSRMPEVFETISQKIDIDNYDFCLRTYLRALKHCDDVYFGYDHDNILYGLEGHTDIEIVNIDHHSDILTNTRSSAEEEIKQIDEDERVVEGNWGYYLQSQGRLKSFHWIMNETTEEFLDTMHGHKYLNNFTWGFKNDYDFGDYKFDQIFV
;
A
#
# COMPACT_ATOMS: atom_id res chain seq x y z
N MET A 1 -18.51 -6.31 -0.19
CA MET A 1 -17.91 -5.18 0.54
C MET A 1 -16.88 -4.52 -0.35
N LYS A 2 -16.94 -3.19 -0.51
CA LYS A 2 -15.99 -2.43 -1.36
C LYS A 2 -15.10 -1.54 -0.49
N ILE A 3 -13.79 -1.67 -0.62
CA ILE A 3 -12.78 -1.01 0.20
C ILE A 3 -11.95 -0.07 -0.66
N LEU A 4 -11.67 1.13 -0.14
CA LEU A 4 -10.60 2.00 -0.62
C LEU A 4 -9.42 1.90 0.35
N SER A 5 -8.28 1.47 -0.14
CA SER A 5 -7.02 1.47 0.59
C SER A 5 -6.08 2.51 0.00
N ILE A 6 -5.45 3.31 0.83
CA ILE A 6 -4.50 4.35 0.42
C ILE A 6 -3.24 4.21 1.26
N ASP A 7 -2.14 3.75 0.66
CA ASP A 7 -0.84 3.81 1.29
C ASP A 7 -0.15 5.13 0.97
N LEU A 8 0.40 5.77 2.00
CA LEU A 8 1.06 7.06 1.86
C LEU A 8 2.41 6.98 1.13
N ASP A 9 2.96 5.79 0.94
CA ASP A 9 4.15 5.61 0.12
C ASP A 9 3.90 5.88 -1.36
N PHE A 10 2.64 5.78 -1.82
CA PHE A 10 2.22 6.22 -3.16
C PHE A 10 2.69 7.65 -3.49
N ILE A 11 2.71 8.54 -2.49
CA ILE A 11 3.16 9.94 -2.66
C ILE A 11 4.60 10.16 -2.28
N SER A 12 5.19 9.28 -1.48
CA SER A 12 6.49 9.48 -0.84
C SER A 12 7.56 8.48 -1.27
N ALA A 13 7.26 7.53 -2.15
CA ALA A 13 8.18 6.47 -2.54
C ALA A 13 9.57 6.96 -2.98
N PRO A 14 9.72 8.00 -3.82
CA PRO A 14 11.04 8.53 -4.15
C PRO A 14 11.76 9.12 -2.94
N ALA A 15 11.04 9.77 -2.02
CA ALA A 15 11.57 10.34 -0.80
C ALA A 15 11.99 9.27 0.20
N ILE A 16 11.18 8.22 0.36
CA ILE A 16 11.46 7.10 1.26
C ILE A 16 12.68 6.33 0.80
N ASN A 17 12.85 6.08 -0.48
CA ASN A 17 14.03 5.40 -1.00
C ASN A 17 15.32 6.16 -0.68
N ASP A 18 15.32 7.48 -0.78
CA ASP A 18 16.47 8.30 -0.42
C ASP A 18 16.68 8.39 1.10
N PHE A 19 15.60 8.40 1.87
CA PHE A 19 15.64 8.32 3.32
C PHE A 19 16.42 7.09 3.79
N TYR A 20 16.14 5.92 3.24
CA TYR A 20 16.84 4.70 3.58
C TYR A 20 18.28 4.65 3.04
N LYS A 21 18.55 5.22 1.86
CA LYS A 21 19.92 5.32 1.30
C LYS A 21 20.86 6.15 2.17
N ASN A 22 20.33 7.14 2.89
CA ASN A 22 21.11 8.02 3.77
C ASN A 22 21.33 7.46 5.19
N GLY A 23 21.18 6.16 5.37
CA GLY A 23 21.60 5.47 6.60
C GLY A 23 20.56 5.45 7.73
N MET A 24 19.32 5.78 7.42
CA MET A 24 18.23 5.48 8.34
C MET A 24 17.97 3.98 8.27
N ASN A 25 18.15 3.33 9.40
CA ASN A 25 18.25 1.88 9.47
C ASN A 25 16.88 1.22 9.30
N LYS A 26 16.69 0.42 8.24
CA LYS A 26 15.53 -0.47 8.07
C LYS A 26 15.40 -1.52 9.19
N GLU A 27 16.46 -1.71 9.99
CA GLU A 27 16.55 -2.76 10.99
C GLU A 27 16.11 -2.33 12.40
N ILE A 28 15.48 -1.16 12.56
CA ILE A 28 14.88 -0.76 13.84
C ILE A 28 13.36 -0.85 13.70
N PRO A 29 12.78 -2.06 13.81
CA PRO A 29 11.36 -2.28 13.57
C PRO A 29 10.44 -1.57 14.59
N ASP A 30 10.99 -1.16 15.73
CA ASP A 30 10.21 -0.57 16.82
C ASP A 30 10.21 0.97 16.86
N VAL A 31 10.92 1.61 15.93
CA VAL A 31 10.93 3.08 15.89
C VAL A 31 9.94 3.56 14.85
N GLN A 32 8.80 4.04 15.32
CA GLN A 32 7.75 4.60 14.47
C GLN A 32 8.32 5.56 13.41
N PRO A 33 7.89 5.49 12.15
CA PRO A 33 8.36 6.34 11.06
C PRO A 33 8.40 7.83 11.41
N VAL A 34 7.39 8.32 12.12
CA VAL A 34 7.33 9.70 12.63
C VAL A 34 8.54 10.07 13.49
N VAL A 35 9.02 9.14 14.31
CA VAL A 35 10.21 9.38 15.17
C VAL A 35 11.47 9.43 14.32
N GLN A 36 11.58 8.55 13.32
CA GLN A 36 12.69 8.54 12.39
C GLN A 36 12.74 9.84 11.56
N TRP A 37 11.62 10.30 11.04
CA TRP A 37 11.51 11.57 10.33
C TRP A 37 11.90 12.76 11.20
N LYS A 38 11.46 12.80 12.45
CA LYS A 38 11.87 13.85 13.42
C LYS A 38 13.36 13.78 13.74
N GLN A 39 13.93 12.59 13.84
CA GLN A 39 15.37 12.43 14.04
C GLN A 39 16.16 12.88 12.82
N LEU A 40 15.72 12.55 11.61
CA LEU A 40 16.34 13.03 10.37
C LEU A 40 16.30 14.55 10.31
N GLN A 41 15.13 15.14 10.53
CA GLN A 41 14.97 16.61 10.54
C GLN A 41 15.89 17.29 11.54
N SER A 42 16.07 16.73 12.74
CA SER A 42 16.89 17.34 13.79
C SER A 42 18.39 17.13 13.61
N ARG A 43 18.82 16.01 13.06
CA ARG A 43 20.23 15.63 12.96
C ARG A 43 20.85 15.92 11.60
N MET A 44 20.03 15.87 10.56
CA MET A 44 20.44 16.02 9.15
C MET A 44 19.42 16.91 8.39
N PRO A 45 19.25 18.19 8.80
CA PRO A 45 18.18 19.03 8.25
C PRO A 45 18.29 19.24 6.74
N GLU A 46 19.50 19.33 6.19
CA GLU A 46 19.70 19.48 4.73
C GLU A 46 19.26 18.24 3.95
N VAL A 47 19.51 17.06 4.51
CA VAL A 47 19.05 15.79 3.91
C VAL A 47 17.53 15.69 4.00
N PHE A 48 16.95 16.03 5.15
CA PHE A 48 15.51 16.06 5.33
C PHE A 48 14.82 17.00 4.33
N GLU A 49 15.36 18.21 4.14
CA GLU A 49 14.81 19.17 3.18
C GLU A 49 14.87 18.63 1.74
N THR A 50 16.02 18.06 1.37
CA THR A 50 16.21 17.45 0.03
C THR A 50 15.22 16.30 -0.21
N ILE A 51 15.00 15.45 0.78
CA ILE A 51 14.08 14.31 0.67
C ILE A 51 12.63 14.80 0.61
N SER A 52 12.25 15.77 1.44
CA SER A 52 10.88 16.28 1.47
C SER A 52 10.46 16.97 0.18
N GLN A 53 11.42 17.51 -0.58
CA GLN A 53 11.15 18.06 -1.93
C GLN A 53 10.81 16.99 -2.98
N LYS A 54 11.03 15.71 -2.68
CA LYS A 54 10.71 14.59 -3.56
C LYS A 54 9.32 14.01 -3.35
N ILE A 55 8.56 14.56 -2.42
CA ILE A 55 7.14 14.21 -2.29
C ILE A 55 6.40 14.66 -3.54
N ASP A 56 5.70 13.73 -4.15
CA ASP A 56 4.93 14.00 -5.36
C ASP A 56 3.62 14.71 -5.01
N ILE A 57 3.57 16.01 -5.32
CA ILE A 57 2.42 16.86 -5.01
C ILE A 57 1.18 16.47 -5.84
N ASP A 58 1.35 16.01 -7.07
CA ASP A 58 0.22 15.58 -7.91
C ASP A 58 -0.41 14.29 -7.38
N ASN A 59 0.43 13.36 -6.91
CA ASN A 59 -0.03 12.14 -6.25
C ASN A 59 -0.68 12.44 -4.89
N TYR A 60 -0.11 13.35 -4.11
CA TYR A 60 -0.73 13.83 -2.88
C TYR A 60 -2.13 14.41 -3.12
N ASP A 61 -2.25 15.30 -4.09
CA ASP A 61 -3.52 15.92 -4.48
C ASP A 61 -4.55 14.88 -4.96
N PHE A 62 -4.09 13.88 -5.69
CA PHE A 62 -4.93 12.77 -6.13
C PHE A 62 -5.45 11.96 -4.94
N CYS A 63 -4.57 11.51 -4.03
CA CYS A 63 -4.96 10.77 -2.82
C CYS A 63 -5.92 11.57 -1.96
N LEU A 64 -5.60 12.85 -1.68
CA LEU A 64 -6.44 13.71 -0.85
C LEU A 64 -7.83 13.91 -1.47
N ARG A 65 -7.91 14.20 -2.76
CA ARG A 65 -9.21 14.37 -3.44
C ARG A 65 -10.03 13.09 -3.46
N THR A 66 -9.38 11.95 -3.71
CA THR A 66 -10.03 10.64 -3.69
C THR A 66 -10.59 10.32 -2.31
N TYR A 67 -9.76 10.48 -1.27
CA TYR A 67 -10.17 10.33 0.12
C TYR A 67 -11.36 11.22 0.49
N LEU A 68 -11.27 12.53 0.22
CA LEU A 68 -12.33 13.48 0.56
C LEU A 68 -13.64 13.23 -0.20
N ARG A 69 -13.58 12.67 -1.41
CA ARG A 69 -14.79 12.27 -2.15
C ARG A 69 -15.39 11.00 -1.57
N ALA A 70 -14.57 9.99 -1.30
CA ALA A 70 -15.02 8.74 -0.69
C ALA A 70 -15.63 8.97 0.70
N LEU A 71 -15.02 9.84 1.52
CA LEU A 71 -15.47 10.19 2.86
C LEU A 71 -16.91 10.77 2.91
N LYS A 72 -17.40 11.34 1.83
CA LYS A 72 -18.79 11.83 1.76
C LYS A 72 -19.84 10.71 1.80
N HIS A 73 -19.43 9.49 1.54
CA HIS A 73 -20.31 8.33 1.38
C HIS A 73 -19.88 7.14 2.25
N CYS A 74 -18.89 7.32 3.09
CA CYS A 74 -18.32 6.27 3.93
C CYS A 74 -18.09 6.83 5.34
N ASP A 75 -18.66 6.15 6.34
CA ASP A 75 -18.52 6.52 7.75
C ASP A 75 -17.39 5.73 8.45
N ASP A 76 -16.98 4.60 7.87
CA ASP A 76 -15.97 3.70 8.46
C ASP A 76 -14.58 3.98 7.87
N VAL A 77 -13.77 4.72 8.64
CA VAL A 77 -12.40 5.06 8.27
C VAL A 77 -11.42 4.49 9.29
N TYR A 78 -10.45 3.76 8.81
CA TYR A 78 -9.39 3.15 9.61
C TYR A 78 -8.04 3.76 9.24
N PHE A 79 -7.18 3.93 10.24
CA PHE A 79 -5.80 4.36 10.06
C PHE A 79 -4.87 3.30 10.64
N GLY A 80 -3.91 2.83 9.83
CA GLY A 80 -2.90 1.88 10.25
C GLY A 80 -1.49 2.45 10.18
N TYR A 81 -0.55 1.76 10.82
CA TYR A 81 0.88 2.04 10.67
C TYR A 81 1.49 1.17 9.58
N ASP A 82 1.03 -0.06 9.47
CA ASP A 82 1.44 -1.04 8.49
C ASP A 82 0.22 -1.41 7.64
N HIS A 83 0.42 -1.66 6.36
CA HIS A 83 -0.69 -1.83 5.43
C HIS A 83 -1.48 -3.13 5.67
N ASP A 84 -0.87 -4.15 6.27
CA ASP A 84 -1.56 -5.37 6.69
C ASP A 84 -2.58 -5.14 7.81
N ASN A 85 -2.54 -3.99 8.50
CA ASN A 85 -3.54 -3.60 9.49
C ASN A 85 -4.95 -3.46 8.91
N ILE A 86 -5.08 -3.33 7.60
CA ILE A 86 -6.37 -3.39 6.88
C ILE A 86 -7.14 -4.67 7.23
N LEU A 87 -6.44 -5.78 7.50
CA LEU A 87 -7.05 -7.07 7.82
C LEU A 87 -7.93 -7.04 9.06
N TYR A 88 -7.62 -6.17 10.04
CA TYR A 88 -8.46 -6.00 11.25
C TYR A 88 -9.84 -5.43 10.90
N GLY A 89 -9.90 -4.47 9.97
CA GLY A 89 -11.18 -3.92 9.50
C GLY A 89 -11.97 -4.91 8.61
N LEU A 90 -11.29 -5.91 8.08
CA LEU A 90 -11.88 -6.89 7.17
C LEU A 90 -12.28 -8.20 7.85
N GLU A 91 -12.10 -8.34 9.15
CA GLU A 91 -12.40 -9.58 9.88
C GLU A 91 -13.86 -9.99 9.69
N GLY A 92 -14.10 -11.26 9.35
CA GLY A 92 -15.44 -11.82 9.13
C GLY A 92 -16.12 -11.44 7.81
N HIS A 93 -15.54 -10.57 6.99
CA HIS A 93 -16.07 -10.20 5.69
C HIS A 93 -15.58 -11.12 4.56
N THR A 94 -16.46 -11.35 3.58
CA THR A 94 -16.21 -12.10 2.33
C THR A 94 -16.65 -11.25 1.13
N ASP A 95 -16.37 -11.73 -0.08
CA ASP A 95 -16.69 -11.01 -1.33
C ASP A 95 -16.13 -9.57 -1.33
N ILE A 96 -14.87 -9.44 -0.89
CA ILE A 96 -14.20 -8.16 -0.71
C ILE A 96 -13.68 -7.66 -2.06
N GLU A 97 -14.08 -6.45 -2.44
CA GLU A 97 -13.55 -5.72 -3.59
C GLU A 97 -12.62 -4.63 -3.09
N ILE A 98 -11.37 -4.63 -3.54
CA ILE A 98 -10.35 -3.69 -3.10
C ILE A 98 -9.93 -2.78 -4.24
N VAL A 99 -9.85 -1.48 -3.94
CA VAL A 99 -9.13 -0.48 -4.73
C VAL A 99 -7.96 -0.01 -3.88
N ASN A 100 -6.74 -0.43 -4.25
CA ASN A 100 -5.50 -0.13 -3.54
C ASN A 100 -4.73 0.97 -4.27
N ILE A 101 -4.56 2.13 -3.64
CA ILE A 101 -3.72 3.24 -4.12
C ILE A 101 -2.40 3.13 -3.38
N ASP A 102 -1.36 2.67 -4.06
CA ASP A 102 -0.14 2.24 -3.41
C ASP A 102 1.03 2.23 -4.40
N HIS A 103 2.25 2.46 -3.89
CA HIS A 103 3.47 2.24 -4.65
C HIS A 103 3.76 0.76 -4.86
N HIS A 104 3.38 -0.09 -3.90
CA HIS A 104 3.53 -1.54 -3.95
C HIS A 104 2.20 -2.23 -4.28
N SER A 105 2.26 -3.44 -4.79
CA SER A 105 1.03 -4.18 -5.12
C SER A 105 0.38 -4.88 -3.95
N ASP A 106 1.15 -5.12 -2.88
CA ASP A 106 0.76 -5.85 -1.67
C ASP A 106 0.19 -7.25 -1.89
N ILE A 107 0.56 -7.83 -3.04
CA ILE A 107 0.16 -9.20 -3.38
C ILE A 107 1.16 -10.20 -2.82
N LEU A 108 2.44 -9.96 -3.06
CA LEU A 108 3.57 -10.73 -2.54
C LEU A 108 4.77 -9.80 -2.36
N THR A 109 5.57 -10.04 -1.34
CA THR A 109 6.72 -9.16 -0.99
C THR A 109 7.87 -9.23 -1.99
N ASN A 110 8.04 -10.33 -2.68
CA ASN A 110 9.10 -10.59 -3.70
C ASN A 110 10.55 -10.31 -3.24
N THR A 111 10.81 -10.22 -1.93
CA THR A 111 12.07 -9.62 -1.45
C THR A 111 13.19 -10.61 -1.15
N ARG A 112 12.92 -11.86 -0.76
CA ARG A 112 13.98 -12.81 -0.33
C ARG A 112 13.71 -14.27 -0.63
N SER A 113 12.48 -14.65 -0.86
CA SER A 113 12.03 -15.99 -1.23
C SER A 113 11.44 -16.00 -2.62
N SER A 114 11.36 -17.15 -3.24
CA SER A 114 10.57 -17.27 -4.45
C SER A 114 9.10 -17.00 -4.12
N ALA A 115 8.31 -16.53 -5.09
CA ALA A 115 6.88 -16.33 -4.89
C ALA A 115 6.19 -17.61 -4.39
N GLU A 116 6.65 -18.77 -4.86
CA GLU A 116 6.12 -20.08 -4.46
C GLU A 116 6.41 -20.39 -2.98
N GLU A 117 7.57 -20.01 -2.45
CA GLU A 117 7.89 -20.17 -1.03
C GLU A 117 7.08 -19.23 -0.15
N GLU A 118 6.88 -17.99 -0.58
CA GLU A 118 6.05 -17.03 0.14
C GLU A 118 4.59 -17.47 0.18
N ILE A 119 4.05 -17.90 -0.96
CA ILE A 119 2.70 -18.46 -1.07
C ILE A 119 2.53 -19.64 -0.11
N LYS A 120 3.51 -20.55 -0.07
CA LYS A 120 3.47 -21.68 0.83
C LYS A 120 3.45 -21.26 2.30
N GLN A 121 4.21 -20.24 2.68
CA GLN A 121 4.21 -19.71 4.05
C GLN A 121 2.87 -19.07 4.42
N ILE A 122 2.21 -18.39 3.47
CA ILE A 122 0.88 -17.84 3.70
C ILE A 122 -0.16 -18.96 3.84
N ASP A 123 -0.13 -19.97 2.96
CA ASP A 123 -1.12 -21.02 2.93
C ASP A 123 -0.98 -22.00 4.10
N GLU A 124 0.24 -22.30 4.54
CA GLU A 124 0.52 -23.27 5.62
C GLU A 124 0.61 -22.60 7.01
N ASP A 125 1.22 -21.43 7.11
CA ASP A 125 1.56 -20.78 8.38
C ASP A 125 0.74 -19.51 8.67
N GLU A 126 -0.14 -19.10 7.72
CA GLU A 126 -0.90 -17.85 7.78
C GLU A 126 -0.01 -16.60 8.02
N ARG A 127 1.22 -16.66 7.49
CA ARG A 127 2.19 -15.59 7.70
C ARG A 127 1.91 -14.39 6.80
N VAL A 128 1.23 -13.39 7.37
CA VAL A 128 0.91 -12.14 6.70
C VAL A 128 1.89 -11.04 7.12
N VAL A 129 2.27 -10.22 6.16
CA VAL A 129 3.06 -8.99 6.35
C VAL A 129 2.50 -7.89 5.45
N GLU A 130 2.96 -6.65 5.63
CA GLU A 130 2.50 -5.46 4.91
C GLU A 130 2.46 -5.61 3.38
N GLY A 131 3.33 -6.42 2.79
CA GLY A 131 3.44 -6.56 1.33
C GLY A 131 2.76 -7.80 0.75
N ASN A 132 1.98 -8.60 1.52
CA ASN A 132 1.36 -9.82 1.00
C ASN A 132 -0.09 -10.06 1.44
N TRP A 133 -0.72 -9.10 2.08
CA TRP A 133 -2.08 -9.21 2.59
C TRP A 133 -3.13 -9.42 1.47
N GLY A 134 -2.86 -8.94 0.26
CA GLY A 134 -3.74 -9.16 -0.89
C GLY A 134 -3.84 -10.63 -1.26
N TYR A 135 -2.71 -11.34 -1.34
CA TYR A 135 -2.73 -12.79 -1.59
C TYR A 135 -3.35 -13.55 -0.41
N TYR A 136 -3.08 -13.15 0.83
CA TYR A 136 -3.70 -13.77 2.00
C TYR A 136 -5.23 -13.73 1.95
N LEU A 137 -5.85 -12.61 1.60
CA LEU A 137 -7.30 -12.53 1.43
C LEU A 137 -7.83 -13.49 0.36
N GLN A 138 -7.08 -13.67 -0.72
CA GLN A 138 -7.45 -14.64 -1.76
C GLN A 138 -7.32 -16.08 -1.26
N SER A 139 -6.23 -16.45 -0.57
CA SER A 139 -6.02 -17.79 -0.04
C SER A 139 -7.13 -18.21 0.92
N GLN A 140 -7.67 -17.25 1.67
CA GLN A 140 -8.82 -17.45 2.54
C GLN A 140 -10.17 -17.46 1.79
N GLY A 141 -10.18 -17.34 0.46
CA GLY A 141 -11.41 -17.30 -0.35
C GLY A 141 -12.28 -16.06 -0.09
N ARG A 142 -11.71 -14.99 0.44
CA ARG A 142 -12.43 -13.78 0.86
C ARG A 142 -12.40 -12.67 -0.17
N LEU A 143 -11.39 -12.68 -1.07
CA LEU A 143 -11.18 -11.66 -2.09
C LEU A 143 -12.06 -11.91 -3.32
N LYS A 144 -12.86 -10.92 -3.72
CA LYS A 144 -13.66 -10.95 -4.97
C LYS A 144 -12.90 -10.30 -6.13
N SER A 145 -12.29 -9.14 -5.89
CA SER A 145 -11.48 -8.43 -6.87
C SER A 145 -10.46 -7.51 -6.20
N PHE A 146 -9.35 -7.27 -6.88
CA PHE A 146 -8.31 -6.36 -6.45
C PHE A 146 -7.90 -5.47 -7.61
N HIS A 147 -8.05 -4.16 -7.46
CA HIS A 147 -7.56 -3.18 -8.40
C HIS A 147 -6.45 -2.35 -7.76
N TRP A 148 -5.26 -2.41 -8.35
CA TRP A 148 -4.12 -1.64 -7.89
C TRP A 148 -3.93 -0.40 -8.74
N ILE A 149 -3.96 0.78 -8.10
CA ILE A 149 -3.62 2.06 -8.70
C ILE A 149 -2.19 2.38 -8.30
N MET A 150 -1.28 2.30 -9.28
CA MET A 150 0.13 2.57 -9.08
C MET A 150 0.51 3.99 -9.48
N ASN A 151 1.61 4.49 -8.94
CA ASN A 151 2.21 5.73 -9.40
C ASN A 151 3.16 5.50 -10.60
N GLU A 152 3.55 6.58 -11.26
CA GLU A 152 4.38 6.51 -12.47
C GLU A 152 5.77 5.92 -12.21
N THR A 153 6.28 6.05 -10.98
CA THR A 153 7.59 5.48 -10.60
C THR A 153 7.55 3.97 -10.36
N THR A 154 6.36 3.42 -10.18
CA THR A 154 6.15 1.98 -10.03
C THR A 154 6.35 1.23 -11.34
N GLU A 155 6.10 1.87 -12.48
CA GLU A 155 6.22 1.23 -13.81
C GLU A 155 7.60 0.61 -14.03
N GLU A 156 8.67 1.24 -13.52
CA GLU A 156 10.04 0.73 -13.62
C GLU A 156 10.24 -0.63 -12.95
N PHE A 157 9.34 -1.02 -12.04
CA PHE A 157 9.41 -2.26 -11.28
C PHE A 157 8.44 -3.35 -11.76
N LEU A 158 7.53 -3.05 -12.68
CA LEU A 158 6.51 -3.99 -13.15
C LEU A 158 7.10 -5.32 -13.67
N ASP A 159 8.24 -5.25 -14.37
CA ASP A 159 8.91 -6.43 -14.89
C ASP A 159 9.45 -7.36 -13.77
N THR A 160 9.64 -6.83 -12.58
CA THR A 160 10.13 -7.58 -11.42
C THR A 160 9.01 -8.06 -10.50
N MET A 161 7.80 -7.52 -10.66
CA MET A 161 6.65 -7.84 -9.82
C MET A 161 5.89 -9.06 -10.35
N HIS A 162 6.27 -10.22 -9.89
CA HIS A 162 5.65 -11.48 -10.31
C HIS A 162 4.35 -11.80 -9.57
N GLY A 163 3.99 -11.04 -8.53
CA GLY A 163 2.85 -11.35 -7.65
C GLY A 163 1.49 -11.32 -8.35
N HIS A 164 1.29 -10.43 -9.31
CA HIS A 164 0.00 -10.21 -9.99
C HIS A 164 -0.58 -11.48 -10.66
N LYS A 165 0.27 -12.40 -11.14
CA LYS A 165 -0.19 -13.66 -11.77
C LYS A 165 -0.84 -14.64 -10.79
N TYR A 166 -0.68 -14.43 -9.49
CA TYR A 166 -1.21 -15.30 -8.45
C TYR A 166 -2.56 -14.82 -7.90
N LEU A 167 -3.02 -13.62 -8.26
CA LEU A 167 -4.35 -13.16 -7.91
C LEU A 167 -5.37 -13.41 -9.03
N ASN A 168 -6.51 -13.94 -8.66
CA ASN A 168 -7.69 -13.98 -9.52
C ASN A 168 -8.36 -12.61 -9.54
N ASN A 169 -8.94 -12.20 -10.68
CA ASN A 169 -9.65 -10.92 -10.80
C ASN A 169 -8.80 -9.69 -10.37
N PHE A 170 -7.50 -9.76 -10.70
CA PHE A 170 -6.59 -8.66 -10.49
C PHE A 170 -6.55 -7.76 -11.72
N THR A 171 -6.64 -6.46 -11.47
CA THR A 171 -6.43 -5.41 -12.48
C THR A 171 -5.53 -4.32 -11.90
N TRP A 172 -4.89 -3.57 -12.77
CA TRP A 172 -4.04 -2.46 -12.37
C TRP A 172 -4.08 -1.34 -13.40
N GLY A 173 -3.67 -0.15 -13.00
CA GLY A 173 -3.55 1.01 -13.87
C GLY A 173 -2.98 2.21 -13.13
N PHE A 174 -2.82 3.31 -13.87
CA PHE A 174 -2.42 4.58 -13.27
C PHE A 174 -3.64 5.35 -12.73
N LYS A 175 -3.38 6.35 -11.91
CA LYS A 175 -4.39 7.20 -11.25
C LYS A 175 -5.47 7.77 -12.18
N ASN A 176 -5.13 8.01 -13.45
CA ASN A 176 -6.05 8.58 -14.43
C ASN A 176 -6.85 7.52 -15.21
N ASP A 177 -6.51 6.26 -15.08
CA ASP A 177 -7.12 5.16 -15.84
C ASP A 177 -8.29 4.52 -15.10
N TYR A 178 -8.39 4.76 -13.78
CA TYR A 178 -9.42 4.16 -12.95
C TYR A 178 -10.64 5.07 -12.78
N ASP A 179 -11.82 4.52 -13.10
CA ASP A 179 -13.09 5.18 -12.84
C ASP A 179 -13.63 4.78 -11.46
N PHE A 180 -13.53 5.69 -10.51
CA PHE A 180 -14.07 5.51 -9.16
C PHE A 180 -15.60 5.52 -9.11
N GLY A 181 -16.27 5.89 -10.21
CA GLY A 181 -17.72 6.02 -10.27
C GLY A 181 -18.24 7.09 -9.30
N ASP A 182 -19.10 6.68 -8.38
CA ASP A 182 -19.73 7.58 -7.38
C ASP A 182 -18.93 7.67 -6.06
N TYR A 183 -17.71 7.11 -6.01
CA TYR A 183 -16.85 7.06 -4.81
C TYR A 183 -17.50 6.39 -3.59
N LYS A 184 -18.43 5.47 -3.82
CA LYS A 184 -19.04 4.70 -2.74
C LYS A 184 -18.19 3.52 -2.35
N PHE A 185 -17.69 3.59 -1.13
CA PHE A 185 -16.95 2.53 -0.45
C PHE A 185 -17.62 2.21 0.88
N ASP A 186 -17.54 0.96 1.30
CA ASP A 186 -18.05 0.53 2.60
C ASP A 186 -17.05 0.88 3.71
N GLN A 187 -15.76 0.86 3.38
CA GLN A 187 -14.67 1.25 4.29
C GLN A 187 -13.55 1.98 3.54
N ILE A 188 -12.85 2.86 4.25
CA ILE A 188 -11.62 3.51 3.80
C ILE A 188 -10.52 3.16 4.79
N PHE A 189 -9.38 2.70 4.29
CA PHE A 189 -8.17 2.45 5.06
C PHE A 189 -7.05 3.38 4.57
N VAL A 190 -6.32 4.03 5.52
CA VAL A 190 -5.20 4.95 5.25
C VAL A 190 -4.02 4.63 6.16
#